data_615ff160ab6ed1b265fc12eba8eb45e5
#
_entry.id   615ff160ab6ed1b265fc12eba8eb45e5
#
_cell.length_a   1.000
_cell.length_b   1.000
_cell.length_c   1.000
_cell.angle_alpha   90.00
_cell.angle_beta   90.00
_cell.angle_gamma   90.00
#
_symmetry.space_group_name_H-M   'P 1'
#
loop_
_entity.id
_entity.type
_entity.pdbx_description
1 polymer ?
#
loop_
_entity_poly.entity_id
_entity_poly.type
_entity_poly.pdbx_seq_one_letter_code
_entity_poly.pdbx_strand_id
1 'polypeptide(L)'
;EAQAAGLQEETPVLDVHLLGSVICSQAVWPHMKAAGFGRILMTTSTSGIYGNFGQANYGAAKAGLIGLMNVLQIEGAKNDIRVNALCPSAATRMTEGLMPESVLALLTPESVTPAALFLVSDDAPRRTILSACAGGYARVVIQETAGVFLPEGERTPEAIAARFDEICDLSTAMHCEEPGGPGMR
;
A
#
# COMPACT_ATOMS: atom_id res chain seq x y z
N GLU A 1 20.72 20.06 8.12
CA GLU A 1 21.10 18.69 7.72
C GLU A 1 19.99 17.68 8.05
N ALA A 2 19.29 17.79 9.19
CA ALA A 2 18.09 16.99 9.47
C ALA A 2 16.88 17.36 8.58
N GLN A 3 16.87 18.54 7.97
CA GLN A 3 15.87 18.97 7.00
C GLN A 3 15.83 18.10 5.72
N ALA A 4 16.93 17.46 5.37
CA ALA A 4 17.03 16.66 4.16
C ALA A 4 16.25 15.32 4.22
N ALA A 5 15.92 14.83 5.41
CA ALA A 5 15.28 13.53 5.58
C ALA A 5 13.75 13.59 5.70
N GLY A 6 13.13 14.77 5.68
CA GLY A 6 11.67 14.91 5.89
C GLY A 6 11.19 14.42 7.26
N LEU A 7 12.11 14.42 8.25
CA LEU A 7 11.85 13.93 9.61
C LEU A 7 11.40 15.03 10.57
N GLN A 8 11.26 16.27 10.10
CA GLN A 8 10.70 17.37 10.88
C GLN A 8 9.18 17.31 10.87
N GLU A 9 8.55 17.44 12.02
CA GLU A 9 7.09 17.37 12.23
C GLU A 9 6.48 15.96 11.95
N GLU A 10 7.10 14.93 12.49
CA GLU A 10 6.65 13.53 12.28
C GLU A 10 5.26 13.27 12.84
N THR A 11 4.97 13.75 14.06
CA THR A 11 3.76 13.39 14.79
C THR A 11 2.45 13.79 14.08
N PRO A 12 2.26 15.05 13.61
CA PRO A 12 1.00 15.41 12.95
C PRO A 12 0.73 14.64 11.65
N VAL A 13 1.77 14.30 10.89
CA VAL A 13 1.63 13.55 9.63
C VAL A 13 1.21 12.11 9.90
N LEU A 14 1.85 11.45 10.86
CA LEU A 14 1.50 10.08 11.27
C LEU A 14 0.12 10.05 11.92
N ASP A 15 -0.20 11.02 12.77
CA ASP A 15 -1.49 11.11 13.47
C ASP A 15 -2.64 11.24 12.46
N VAL A 16 -2.53 12.12 11.47
CA VAL A 16 -3.59 12.34 10.48
C VAL A 16 -3.66 11.18 9.50
N HIS A 17 -2.53 10.81 8.88
CA HIS A 17 -2.56 9.89 7.73
C HIS A 17 -2.60 8.41 8.12
N LEU A 18 -2.07 8.02 9.28
CA LEU A 18 -2.07 6.64 9.74
C LEU A 18 -3.02 6.44 10.93
N LEU A 19 -2.78 7.12 12.05
CA LEU A 19 -3.57 6.92 13.27
C LEU A 19 -5.05 7.28 13.07
N GLY A 20 -5.35 8.35 12.33
CA GLY A 20 -6.72 8.72 11.97
C GLY A 20 -7.45 7.59 11.24
N SER A 21 -6.77 6.92 10.29
CA SER A 21 -7.35 5.77 9.59
C SER A 21 -7.58 4.56 10.50
N VAL A 22 -6.65 4.31 11.46
CA VAL A 22 -6.83 3.27 12.49
C VAL A 22 -8.05 3.56 13.36
N ILE A 23 -8.17 4.79 13.88
CA ILE A 23 -9.28 5.19 14.75
C ILE A 23 -10.62 5.08 14.02
N CYS A 24 -10.72 5.56 12.78
CA CYS A 24 -11.94 5.45 11.98
C CYS A 24 -12.32 3.99 11.74
N SER A 25 -11.34 3.15 11.36
CA SER A 25 -11.57 1.73 11.14
C SER A 25 -12.04 1.02 12.43
N GLN A 26 -11.41 1.33 13.56
CA GLN A 26 -11.78 0.78 14.87
C GLN A 26 -13.20 1.16 15.26
N ALA A 27 -13.60 2.40 15.02
CA ALA A 27 -14.93 2.90 15.38
C ALA A 27 -16.05 2.18 14.60
N VAL A 28 -15.86 1.89 13.31
CA VAL A 28 -16.86 1.24 12.46
C VAL A 28 -16.82 -0.29 12.53
N TRP A 29 -15.73 -0.88 12.99
CA TRP A 29 -15.49 -2.32 12.97
C TRP A 29 -16.55 -3.17 13.66
N PRO A 30 -17.02 -2.85 14.90
CA PRO A 30 -18.07 -3.60 15.56
C PRO A 30 -19.39 -3.60 14.78
N HIS A 31 -19.72 -2.47 14.14
CA HIS A 31 -20.93 -2.31 13.34
C HIS A 31 -20.87 -3.16 12.06
N MET A 32 -19.75 -3.15 11.36
CA MET A 32 -19.54 -3.98 10.18
C MET A 32 -19.58 -5.47 10.51
N LYS A 33 -18.98 -5.88 11.63
CA LYS A 33 -19.05 -7.26 12.11
C LYS A 33 -20.48 -7.68 12.42
N ALA A 34 -21.26 -6.84 13.09
CA ALA A 34 -22.65 -7.12 13.44
C ALA A 34 -23.54 -7.21 12.18
N ALA A 35 -23.25 -6.40 11.16
CA ALA A 35 -23.96 -6.42 9.89
C ALA A 35 -23.56 -7.60 8.98
N GLY A 36 -22.44 -8.28 9.23
CA GLY A 36 -21.88 -9.27 8.31
C GLY A 36 -21.48 -8.66 6.96
N PHE A 37 -21.19 -7.36 6.93
CA PHE A 37 -20.85 -6.60 5.73
C PHE A 37 -20.03 -5.37 6.10
N GLY A 38 -18.97 -5.10 5.33
CA GLY A 38 -18.17 -3.88 5.47
C GLY A 38 -17.29 -3.62 4.25
N ARG A 39 -17.05 -2.32 4.00
CA ARG A 39 -16.14 -1.88 2.93
C ARG A 39 -15.28 -0.76 3.49
N ILE A 40 -13.97 -0.97 3.47
CA ILE A 40 -12.97 0.00 3.94
C ILE A 40 -12.01 0.29 2.80
N LEU A 41 -11.84 1.57 2.49
CA LEU A 41 -10.90 2.05 1.49
C LEU A 41 -9.83 2.91 2.16
N MET A 42 -8.59 2.42 2.16
CA MET A 42 -7.43 3.17 2.60
C MET A 42 -6.88 4.01 1.45
N THR A 43 -6.54 5.27 1.69
CA THR A 43 -5.88 6.10 0.68
C THR A 43 -4.39 6.11 0.91
N THR A 44 -3.67 5.27 0.17
CA THR A 44 -2.21 5.22 0.14
C THR A 44 -1.64 6.26 -0.83
N SER A 45 -0.39 6.14 -1.23
CA SER A 45 0.30 7.06 -2.15
C SER A 45 1.46 6.33 -2.84
N THR A 46 1.86 6.82 -4.02
CA THR A 46 3.12 6.44 -4.67
C THR A 46 4.33 6.65 -3.75
N SER A 47 4.28 7.68 -2.89
CA SER A 47 5.32 7.90 -1.87
C SER A 47 5.40 6.79 -0.83
N GLY A 48 4.27 6.15 -0.49
CA GLY A 48 4.24 5.00 0.41
C GLY A 48 4.60 3.67 -0.26
N ILE A 49 4.50 3.60 -1.59
CA ILE A 49 4.79 2.38 -2.37
C ILE A 49 6.22 2.40 -2.89
N TYR A 50 6.66 3.52 -3.48
CA TYR A 50 7.93 3.63 -4.20
C TYR A 50 8.91 4.59 -3.54
N GLY A 51 8.47 5.36 -2.56
CA GLY A 51 9.23 6.45 -1.96
C GLY A 51 9.17 7.74 -2.77
N ASN A 52 9.42 8.86 -2.09
CA ASN A 52 9.61 10.16 -2.70
C ASN A 52 10.55 11.00 -1.85
N PHE A 53 11.47 11.72 -2.50
CA PHE A 53 12.48 12.52 -1.82
C PHE A 53 11.83 13.56 -0.88
N GLY A 54 12.33 13.66 0.34
CA GLY A 54 11.85 14.62 1.35
C GLY A 54 10.52 14.27 2.02
N GLN A 55 9.95 13.08 1.78
CA GLN A 55 8.66 12.63 2.31
C GLN A 55 8.78 11.38 3.20
N ALA A 56 9.79 11.28 4.04
CA ALA A 56 10.03 10.10 4.86
C ALA A 56 8.84 9.81 5.81
N ASN A 57 8.33 10.83 6.52
CA ASN A 57 7.18 10.73 7.41
C ASN A 57 5.89 10.37 6.66
N TYR A 58 5.60 11.08 5.56
CA TYR A 58 4.42 10.84 4.75
C TYR A 58 4.47 9.47 4.06
N GLY A 59 5.62 9.11 3.48
CA GLY A 59 5.85 7.80 2.88
C GLY A 59 5.65 6.67 3.89
N ALA A 60 6.20 6.81 5.11
CA ALA A 60 6.02 5.84 6.19
C ALA A 60 4.54 5.70 6.59
N ALA A 61 3.81 6.82 6.77
CA ALA A 61 2.39 6.80 7.08
C ALA A 61 1.57 6.07 6.00
N LYS A 62 1.83 6.40 4.73
CA LYS A 62 1.11 5.82 3.58
C LYS A 62 1.46 4.35 3.31
N ALA A 63 2.69 3.92 3.58
CA ALA A 63 3.08 2.52 3.60
C ALA A 63 2.42 1.76 4.76
N GLY A 64 2.31 2.38 5.94
CA GLY A 64 1.62 1.83 7.10
C GLY A 64 0.15 1.47 6.82
N LEU A 65 -0.53 2.24 5.96
CA LEU A 65 -1.91 1.94 5.53
C LEU A 65 -2.01 0.63 4.73
N ILE A 66 -0.98 0.26 3.98
CA ILE A 66 -0.94 -1.01 3.26
C ILE A 66 -0.84 -2.18 4.26
N GLY A 67 0.01 -2.04 5.29
CA GLY A 67 0.09 -3.00 6.38
C GLY A 67 -1.24 -3.13 7.13
N LEU A 68 -1.87 -1.99 7.47
CA LEU A 68 -3.18 -1.96 8.12
C LEU A 68 -4.26 -2.65 7.26
N MET A 69 -4.33 -2.35 5.96
CA MET A 69 -5.23 -3.02 5.01
C MET A 69 -5.04 -4.54 5.04
N ASN A 70 -3.79 -5.00 4.99
CA ASN A 70 -3.47 -6.43 4.94
C ASN A 70 -4.00 -7.17 6.19
N VAL A 71 -3.78 -6.61 7.38
CA VAL A 71 -4.24 -7.21 8.64
C VAL A 71 -5.76 -7.16 8.75
N LEU A 72 -6.37 -6.00 8.54
CA LEU A 72 -7.82 -5.85 8.65
C LEU A 72 -8.57 -6.72 7.62
N GLN A 73 -8.03 -6.95 6.43
CA GLN A 73 -8.64 -7.86 5.46
C GLN A 73 -8.67 -9.30 5.98
N ILE A 74 -7.60 -9.78 6.62
CA ILE A 74 -7.56 -11.13 7.20
C ILE A 74 -8.58 -11.24 8.35
N GLU A 75 -8.58 -10.27 9.25
CA GLU A 75 -9.49 -10.24 10.41
C GLU A 75 -10.97 -10.09 10.01
N GLY A 76 -11.25 -9.38 8.92
CA GLY A 76 -12.61 -9.09 8.45
C GLY A 76 -13.21 -10.16 7.53
N ALA A 77 -12.40 -11.10 7.03
CA ALA A 77 -12.79 -12.02 5.95
C ALA A 77 -14.05 -12.83 6.27
N LYS A 78 -14.18 -13.33 7.50
CA LYS A 78 -15.33 -14.13 7.96
C LYS A 78 -16.64 -13.34 8.08
N ASN A 79 -16.59 -12.01 8.08
CA ASN A 79 -17.74 -11.13 8.20
C ASN A 79 -18.03 -10.35 6.91
N ASP A 80 -17.49 -10.78 5.77
CA ASP A 80 -17.52 -10.06 4.49
C ASP A 80 -17.11 -8.58 4.61
N ILE A 81 -16.17 -8.29 5.48
CA ILE A 81 -15.52 -6.98 5.54
C ILE A 81 -14.37 -7.01 4.54
N ARG A 82 -14.46 -6.20 3.48
CA ARG A 82 -13.43 -6.08 2.44
C ARG A 82 -12.65 -4.79 2.64
N VAL A 83 -11.33 -4.93 2.68
CA VAL A 83 -10.42 -3.81 2.91
C VAL A 83 -9.47 -3.70 1.72
N ASN A 84 -9.46 -2.55 1.08
CA ASN A 84 -8.67 -2.25 -0.10
C ASN A 84 -7.92 -0.94 0.07
N ALA A 85 -6.96 -0.67 -0.80
CA ALA A 85 -6.21 0.59 -0.84
C ALA A 85 -6.27 1.23 -2.22
N LEU A 86 -6.48 2.54 -2.25
CA LEU A 86 -6.39 3.37 -3.44
C LEU A 86 -5.09 4.17 -3.40
N CYS A 87 -4.34 4.14 -4.49
CA CYS A 87 -3.19 4.99 -4.72
C CYS A 87 -3.54 6.01 -5.82
N PRO A 88 -4.14 7.15 -5.44
CA PRO A 88 -4.62 8.12 -6.42
C PRO A 88 -3.51 9.07 -6.86
N SER A 89 -3.57 9.51 -8.13
CA SER A 89 -2.86 10.66 -8.64
C SER A 89 -3.85 11.61 -9.28
N ALA A 90 -4.12 12.73 -8.61
CA ALA A 90 -5.04 13.77 -9.06
C ALA A 90 -4.45 15.16 -8.84
N ALA A 91 -4.76 16.08 -9.74
CA ALA A 91 -4.42 17.49 -9.57
C ALA A 91 -5.28 18.08 -8.47
N THR A 92 -4.63 18.72 -7.52
CA THR A 92 -5.25 19.41 -6.41
C THR A 92 -4.49 20.71 -6.15
N ARG A 93 -4.99 21.56 -5.28
CA ARG A 93 -4.25 22.76 -4.83
C ARG A 93 -2.82 22.45 -4.35
N MET A 94 -2.58 21.24 -3.87
CA MET A 94 -1.24 20.79 -3.42
C MET A 94 -0.28 20.49 -4.58
N THR A 95 -0.78 20.31 -5.79
CA THR A 95 0.02 19.99 -6.99
C THR A 95 0.16 21.17 -7.95
N GLU A 96 -0.47 22.31 -7.64
CA GLU A 96 -0.33 23.55 -8.41
C GLU A 96 1.14 23.97 -8.50
N GLY A 97 1.61 24.26 -9.72
CA GLY A 97 2.99 24.66 -9.97
C GLY A 97 4.04 23.54 -9.98
N LEU A 98 3.68 22.29 -9.66
CA LEU A 98 4.61 21.15 -9.66
C LEU A 98 4.72 20.49 -11.05
N MET A 99 3.73 20.68 -11.92
CA MET A 99 3.65 20.03 -13.24
C MET A 99 3.12 21.02 -14.29
N PRO A 100 3.42 20.78 -15.59
CA PRO A 100 2.82 21.55 -16.69
C PRO A 100 1.28 21.48 -16.65
N GLU A 101 0.61 22.58 -17.01
CA GLU A 101 -0.86 22.70 -16.98
C GLU A 101 -1.55 21.63 -17.85
N SER A 102 -0.94 21.26 -18.98
CA SER A 102 -1.43 20.20 -19.86
C SER A 102 -1.45 18.83 -19.19
N VAL A 103 -0.56 18.56 -18.24
CA VAL A 103 -0.54 17.34 -17.44
C VAL A 103 -1.58 17.42 -16.33
N LEU A 104 -1.66 18.56 -15.63
CA LEU A 104 -2.64 18.78 -14.57
C LEU A 104 -4.08 18.64 -15.09
N ALA A 105 -4.35 19.07 -16.32
CA ALA A 105 -5.67 18.94 -16.95
C ALA A 105 -6.13 17.49 -17.15
N LEU A 106 -5.21 16.53 -17.20
CA LEU A 106 -5.52 15.08 -17.30
C LEU A 106 -5.74 14.43 -15.93
N LEU A 107 -5.17 15.02 -14.88
CA LEU A 107 -5.18 14.48 -13.52
C LEU A 107 -6.42 14.96 -12.73
N THR A 108 -7.60 14.78 -13.27
CA THR A 108 -8.83 15.23 -12.60
C THR A 108 -9.22 14.30 -11.45
N PRO A 109 -9.78 14.80 -10.35
CA PRO A 109 -10.34 13.97 -9.28
C PRO A 109 -11.40 12.99 -9.80
N GLU A 110 -12.17 13.39 -10.81
CA GLU A 110 -13.20 12.57 -11.45
C GLU A 110 -12.60 11.34 -12.12
N SER A 111 -11.36 11.39 -12.61
CA SER A 111 -10.66 10.25 -13.21
C SER A 111 -10.29 9.16 -12.17
N VAL A 112 -10.29 9.50 -10.88
CA VAL A 112 -9.99 8.58 -9.76
C VAL A 112 -11.28 7.97 -9.18
N THR A 113 -12.40 8.69 -9.25
CA THR A 113 -13.68 8.31 -8.65
C THR A 113 -14.15 6.88 -9.01
N PRO A 114 -14.08 6.41 -10.28
CA PRO A 114 -14.50 5.05 -10.62
C PRO A 114 -13.74 3.97 -9.86
N ALA A 115 -12.43 4.16 -9.64
CA ALA A 115 -11.62 3.22 -8.86
C ALA A 115 -12.05 3.18 -7.39
N ALA A 116 -12.31 4.35 -6.79
CA ALA A 116 -12.78 4.44 -5.41
C ALA A 116 -14.13 3.74 -5.24
N LEU A 117 -15.09 4.00 -6.11
CA LEU A 117 -16.42 3.37 -6.09
C LEU A 117 -16.35 1.86 -6.29
N PHE A 118 -15.54 1.39 -7.24
CA PHE A 118 -15.34 -0.04 -7.45
C PHE A 118 -14.77 -0.74 -6.20
N LEU A 119 -13.77 -0.14 -5.54
CA LEU A 119 -13.13 -0.73 -4.37
C LEU A 119 -14.02 -0.79 -3.11
N VAL A 120 -15.18 -0.14 -3.12
CA VAL A 120 -16.19 -0.19 -2.03
C VAL A 120 -17.54 -0.75 -2.48
N SER A 121 -17.66 -1.22 -3.71
CA SER A 121 -18.89 -1.83 -4.25
C SER A 121 -19.13 -3.24 -3.71
N ASP A 122 -20.26 -3.84 -4.07
CA ASP A 122 -20.55 -5.25 -3.75
C ASP A 122 -19.56 -6.20 -4.44
N ASP A 123 -19.05 -5.82 -5.62
CA ASP A 123 -18.04 -6.57 -6.38
C ASP A 123 -16.60 -6.22 -6.01
N ALA A 124 -16.40 -5.40 -4.97
CA ALA A 124 -15.07 -4.99 -4.54
C ALA A 124 -14.15 -6.20 -4.34
N PRO A 125 -12.91 -6.16 -4.81
CA PRO A 125 -11.92 -7.19 -4.50
C PRO A 125 -11.56 -7.18 -3.02
N ARG A 126 -10.68 -8.06 -2.63
CA ARG A 126 -10.10 -8.10 -1.28
C ARG A 126 -8.61 -7.83 -1.37
N ARG A 127 -8.07 -7.07 -0.39
CA ARG A 127 -6.63 -6.85 -0.25
C ARG A 127 -5.97 -6.35 -1.54
N THR A 128 -6.63 -5.43 -2.23
CA THR A 128 -6.16 -4.92 -3.51
C THR A 128 -5.69 -3.48 -3.35
N ILE A 129 -4.48 -3.20 -3.85
CA ILE A 129 -3.96 -1.85 -4.01
C ILE A 129 -4.20 -1.47 -5.47
N LEU A 130 -5.05 -0.48 -5.72
CA LEU A 130 -5.35 0.01 -7.05
C LEU A 130 -4.76 1.42 -7.24
N SER A 131 -3.85 1.55 -8.19
CA SER A 131 -3.37 2.85 -8.66
C SER A 131 -4.36 3.42 -9.67
N ALA A 132 -4.68 4.70 -9.54
CA ALA A 132 -5.60 5.41 -10.42
C ALA A 132 -5.01 6.78 -10.78
N CYS A 133 -4.78 7.02 -12.08
CA CYS A 133 -4.13 8.22 -12.59
C CYS A 133 -4.64 8.52 -14.00
N ALA A 134 -5.23 9.70 -14.21
CA ALA A 134 -5.64 10.19 -15.54
C ALA A 134 -6.45 9.17 -16.37
N GLY A 135 -7.35 8.40 -15.72
CA GLY A 135 -8.13 7.35 -16.37
C GLY A 135 -7.39 6.02 -16.59
N GLY A 136 -6.11 5.93 -16.21
CA GLY A 136 -5.35 4.68 -16.15
C GLY A 136 -5.51 4.01 -14.79
N TYR A 137 -5.70 2.69 -14.78
CA TYR A 137 -5.85 1.89 -13.56
C TYR A 137 -4.90 0.71 -13.59
N ALA A 138 -4.17 0.49 -12.50
CA ALA A 138 -3.23 -0.61 -12.38
C ALA A 138 -3.25 -1.22 -10.98
N ARG A 139 -3.19 -2.54 -10.88
CA ARG A 139 -3.02 -3.23 -9.60
C ARG A 139 -1.55 -3.17 -9.18
N VAL A 140 -1.30 -2.74 -7.95
CA VAL A 140 0.01 -2.87 -7.31
C VAL A 140 0.03 -4.17 -6.52
N VAL A 141 1.10 -4.95 -6.66
CA VAL A 141 1.28 -6.24 -5.98
C VAL A 141 2.61 -6.28 -5.24
N ILE A 142 2.62 -6.95 -4.10
CA ILE A 142 3.84 -7.30 -3.37
C ILE A 142 4.17 -8.74 -3.73
N GLN A 143 5.37 -8.96 -4.20
CA GLN A 143 5.86 -10.27 -4.62
C GLN A 143 7.13 -10.64 -3.85
N GLU A 144 7.34 -11.92 -3.67
CA GLU A 144 8.55 -12.49 -3.10
C GLU A 144 9.08 -13.56 -4.07
N THR A 145 10.37 -13.56 -4.35
CA THR A 145 11.03 -14.58 -5.18
C THR A 145 11.07 -15.90 -4.42
N ALA A 146 11.30 -17.01 -5.11
CA ALA A 146 11.48 -18.31 -4.46
C ALA A 146 12.71 -18.34 -3.53
N GLY A 147 13.69 -17.45 -3.79
CA GLY A 147 14.90 -17.35 -3.00
C GLY A 147 15.77 -18.62 -3.05
N VAL A 148 16.66 -18.74 -2.08
CA VAL A 148 17.58 -19.88 -1.94
C VAL A 148 17.54 -20.39 -0.51
N PHE A 149 17.75 -21.69 -0.35
CA PHE A 149 17.96 -22.30 0.96
C PHE A 149 19.46 -22.47 1.21
N LEU A 150 19.93 -22.04 2.38
CA LEU A 150 21.29 -22.26 2.87
C LEU A 150 21.24 -23.16 4.11
N PRO A 151 21.95 -24.31 4.11
CA PRO A 151 22.09 -25.17 5.28
C PRO A 151 22.74 -24.43 6.46
N GLU A 152 22.58 -24.95 7.67
CA GLU A 152 23.02 -24.28 8.90
C GLU A 152 24.50 -23.88 8.89
N GLY A 153 25.38 -24.69 8.38
CA GLY A 153 26.83 -24.39 8.31
C GLY A 153 27.25 -23.43 7.20
N GLU A 154 26.31 -23.05 6.29
CA GLU A 154 26.58 -22.21 5.10
C GLU A 154 25.93 -20.84 5.18
N ARG A 155 25.27 -20.49 6.30
CA ARG A 155 24.53 -19.25 6.48
C ARG A 155 25.47 -18.10 6.80
N THR A 156 26.16 -17.59 5.79
CA THR A 156 27.11 -16.47 5.92
C THR A 156 26.73 -15.31 4.99
N PRO A 157 27.12 -14.06 5.30
CA PRO A 157 26.91 -12.92 4.38
C PRO A 157 27.53 -13.17 3.00
N GLU A 158 28.69 -13.82 2.94
CA GLU A 158 29.41 -14.15 1.70
C GLU A 158 28.63 -15.15 0.84
N ALA A 159 28.02 -16.16 1.45
CA ALA A 159 27.19 -17.13 0.75
C ALA A 159 25.91 -16.50 0.20
N ILE A 160 25.30 -15.56 0.94
CA ILE A 160 24.16 -14.76 0.45
C ILE A 160 24.61 -13.91 -0.74
N ALA A 161 25.74 -13.20 -0.62
CA ALA A 161 26.27 -12.36 -1.68
C ALA A 161 26.59 -13.16 -2.95
N ALA A 162 27.18 -14.37 -2.82
CA ALA A 162 27.51 -15.25 -3.94
C ALA A 162 26.29 -15.78 -4.71
N ARG A 163 25.11 -15.82 -4.05
CA ARG A 163 23.86 -16.29 -4.65
C ARG A 163 22.82 -15.19 -4.82
N PHE A 164 23.23 -13.92 -4.74
CA PHE A 164 22.29 -12.80 -4.70
C PHE A 164 21.45 -12.67 -5.99
N ASP A 165 22.04 -12.95 -7.15
CA ASP A 165 21.32 -12.94 -8.43
C ASP A 165 20.21 -14.00 -8.48
N GLU A 166 20.46 -15.21 -7.91
CA GLU A 166 19.45 -16.25 -7.79
C GLU A 166 18.35 -15.87 -6.80
N ILE A 167 18.72 -15.24 -5.67
CA ILE A 167 17.77 -14.70 -4.69
C ILE A 167 16.86 -13.65 -5.33
N CYS A 168 17.39 -12.84 -6.23
CA CYS A 168 16.68 -11.74 -6.90
C CYS A 168 15.97 -12.15 -8.20
N ASP A 169 15.92 -13.41 -8.57
CA ASP A 169 15.31 -13.87 -9.82
C ASP A 169 13.78 -13.66 -9.81
N LEU A 170 13.34 -12.57 -10.42
CA LEU A 170 11.94 -12.21 -10.53
C LEU A 170 11.11 -13.20 -11.36
N SER A 171 11.74 -14.07 -12.18
CA SER A 171 11.01 -15.10 -12.90
C SER A 171 10.38 -16.14 -11.97
N THR A 172 10.88 -16.23 -10.74
CA THR A 172 10.37 -17.11 -9.67
C THR A 172 9.40 -16.41 -8.72
N ALA A 173 9.11 -15.12 -8.96
CA ALA A 173 8.34 -14.31 -8.03
C ALA A 173 6.89 -14.76 -7.91
N MET A 174 6.39 -14.84 -6.68
CA MET A 174 5.03 -15.22 -6.34
C MET A 174 4.33 -14.11 -5.57
N HIS A 175 3.04 -13.95 -5.80
CA HIS A 175 2.21 -13.06 -5.00
C HIS A 175 1.95 -13.69 -3.61
N CYS A 176 2.37 -13.00 -2.56
CA CYS A 176 2.23 -13.47 -1.18
C CYS A 176 0.92 -12.99 -0.59
N GLU A 177 -0.05 -13.90 -0.43
CA GLU A 177 -1.35 -13.60 0.16
C GLU A 177 -1.42 -13.94 1.66
N GLU A 178 -0.52 -14.78 2.17
CA GLU A 178 -0.48 -15.23 3.55
C GLU A 178 0.89 -14.97 4.19
N PRO A 179 0.94 -14.78 5.53
CA PRO A 179 2.21 -14.77 6.25
C PRO A 179 2.96 -16.08 6.04
N GLY A 180 4.26 -15.99 5.79
CA GLY A 180 5.09 -17.16 5.63
C GLY A 180 5.55 -17.46 4.21
N GLY A 181 5.22 -16.68 3.22
CA GLY A 181 5.74 -16.69 1.85
C GLY A 181 6.49 -17.95 1.35
N PRO A 182 7.16 -17.89 0.21
CA PRO A 182 7.94 -19.03 -0.32
C PRO A 182 9.07 -19.50 0.59
N GLY A 183 9.65 -18.63 1.39
CA GLY A 183 10.78 -18.94 2.25
C GLY A 183 10.48 -19.80 3.49
N MET A 184 9.19 -20.07 3.77
CA MET A 184 8.77 -20.97 4.86
C MET A 184 8.24 -22.33 4.39
N ARG A 185 8.38 -22.65 3.11
CA ARG A 185 7.94 -23.94 2.55
C ARG A 185 9.07 -24.93 2.41
#